data_9b60a0e636ed2928775bdfeb720ae2ad
#
_entry.id   9b60a0e636ed2928775bdfeb720ae2ad
#
_cell.length_a   1.000
_cell.length_b   1.000
_cell.length_c   1.000
_cell.angle_alpha   90.00
_cell.angle_beta   90.00
_cell.angle_gamma   90.00
#
_symmetry.space_group_name_H-M   'P 1'
#
loop_
_entity.id
_entity.type
_entity.pdbx_description
1 polymer ?
#
loop_
_entity_poly.entity_id
_entity_poly.type
_entity_poly.pdbx_seq_one_letter_code
_entity_poly.pdbx_strand_id
1 'polypeptide(L)'
;MLFVLQGPSGSGKTTQAAHLAREKNFEKIITATTRPPREGEIHGRDYYFLDEKTYDARLKNGELLAPTAIHGAKYGIPKADLLSIIGSHTRHAVVVLDDRGAEELRAAGAYVIGLRLDEATRHARLIKRRDEDRFDKEHFKLQCDAIVDGSGSEEAVFDALNQVVARALIERRR
;
A
#
# COMPACT_ATOMS: atom_id res chain seq x y z
N MET A 1 15.31 -0.27 2.54
CA MET A 1 14.43 -1.47 2.40
C MET A 1 13.04 -1.01 1.99
N LEU A 2 12.40 -1.75 1.07
CA LEU A 2 11.03 -1.46 0.62
C LEU A 2 10.05 -2.39 1.35
N PHE A 3 9.04 -1.80 1.98
CA PHE A 3 7.92 -2.50 2.60
C PHE A 3 6.65 -2.30 1.77
N VAL A 4 5.92 -3.36 1.55
CA VAL A 4 4.61 -3.32 0.89
C VAL A 4 3.54 -3.64 1.93
N LEU A 5 2.55 -2.76 2.08
CA LEU A 5 1.34 -3.06 2.84
C LEU A 5 0.26 -3.55 1.91
N GLN A 6 -0.20 -4.77 2.15
CA GLN A 6 -1.25 -5.42 1.37
C GLN A 6 -2.41 -5.80 2.30
N GLY A 7 -3.62 -5.95 1.75
CA GLY A 7 -4.80 -6.31 2.54
C GLY A 7 -6.09 -5.81 1.89
N PRO A 8 -7.26 -6.28 2.32
CA PRO A 8 -8.53 -5.89 1.75
C PRO A 8 -8.87 -4.42 1.99
N SER A 9 -9.82 -3.87 1.24
CA SER A 9 -10.37 -2.54 1.52
C SER A 9 -10.90 -2.46 2.95
N GLY A 10 -10.62 -1.36 3.64
CA GLY A 10 -10.99 -1.21 5.06
C GLY A 10 -9.94 -1.72 6.06
N SER A 11 -8.88 -2.43 5.64
CA SER A 11 -7.87 -2.97 6.57
C SER A 11 -6.92 -1.93 7.19
N GLY A 12 -6.99 -0.66 6.78
CA GLY A 12 -6.18 0.41 7.37
C GLY A 12 -4.81 0.64 6.71
N LYS A 13 -4.51 0.01 5.57
CA LYS A 13 -3.21 0.15 4.87
C LYS A 13 -2.72 1.58 4.73
N THR A 14 -3.59 2.46 4.22
CA THR A 14 -3.22 3.88 3.96
C THR A 14 -2.90 4.62 5.25
N THR A 15 -3.68 4.36 6.31
CA THR A 15 -3.45 4.93 7.65
C THR A 15 -2.11 4.47 8.21
N GLN A 16 -1.86 3.16 8.17
CA GLN A 16 -0.62 2.58 8.69
C GLN A 16 0.61 3.00 7.87
N ALA A 17 0.48 3.12 6.56
CA ALA A 17 1.55 3.67 5.71
C ALA A 17 1.85 5.14 6.05
N ALA A 18 0.83 5.95 6.36
CA ALA A 18 1.02 7.32 6.80
C ALA A 18 1.67 7.42 8.19
N HIS A 19 1.39 6.48 9.10
CA HIS A 19 2.06 6.40 10.39
C HIS A 19 3.55 6.05 10.22
N LEU A 20 3.88 5.02 9.44
CA LEU A 20 5.28 4.67 9.15
C LEU A 20 6.05 5.84 8.52
N ALA A 21 5.41 6.61 7.63
CA ALA A 21 6.06 7.77 6.99
C ALA A 21 6.39 8.93 7.96
N ARG A 22 5.87 8.91 9.19
CA ARG A 22 6.25 9.86 10.25
C ARG A 22 7.49 9.40 11.02
N GLU A 23 7.84 8.12 10.92
CA GLU A 23 9.03 7.57 11.55
C GLU A 23 10.29 8.03 10.83
N LYS A 24 11.37 8.15 11.59
CA LYS A 24 12.66 8.57 11.06
C LYS A 24 13.17 7.57 10.00
N ASN A 25 13.57 8.08 8.85
CA ASN A 25 14.10 7.31 7.72
C ASN A 25 13.06 6.49 6.93
N PHE A 26 11.76 6.72 7.15
CA PHE A 26 10.71 6.16 6.32
C PHE A 26 10.14 7.18 5.34
N GLU A 27 9.80 6.72 4.14
CA GLU A 27 9.15 7.52 3.10
C GLU A 27 7.97 6.72 2.52
N LYS A 28 6.80 7.34 2.42
CA LYS A 28 5.64 6.74 1.77
C LYS A 28 5.73 7.02 0.27
N ILE A 29 5.76 5.95 -0.53
CA ILE A 29 5.63 6.08 -1.99
C ILE A 29 4.17 6.39 -2.33
N ILE A 30 3.95 7.47 -3.06
CA ILE A 30 2.63 7.88 -3.54
C ILE A 30 2.37 7.18 -4.87
N THR A 31 1.35 6.33 -4.93
CA THR A 31 0.97 5.61 -6.15
C THR A 31 0.08 6.46 -7.04
N ALA A 32 0.14 6.22 -8.35
CA ALA A 32 -0.77 6.82 -9.33
C ALA A 32 -2.05 5.98 -9.45
N THR A 33 -3.18 6.66 -9.72
CA THR A 33 -4.47 5.98 -9.96
C THR A 33 -5.36 6.78 -10.90
N THR A 34 -6.20 6.07 -11.67
CA THR A 34 -7.27 6.69 -12.47
C THR A 34 -8.59 6.82 -11.70
N ARG A 35 -8.65 6.28 -10.46
CA ARG A 35 -9.80 6.48 -9.58
C ARG A 35 -9.95 7.96 -9.22
N PRO A 36 -11.17 8.51 -9.27
CA PRO A 36 -11.41 9.86 -8.75
C PRO A 36 -11.03 9.97 -7.26
N PRO A 37 -10.56 11.14 -6.80
CA PRO A 37 -10.29 11.36 -5.38
C PRO A 37 -11.58 11.21 -4.56
N ARG A 38 -11.46 10.64 -3.36
CA ARG A 38 -12.51 10.65 -2.35
C ARG A 38 -12.48 11.95 -1.56
N GLU A 39 -13.55 12.17 -0.79
CA GLU A 39 -13.60 13.31 0.14
C GLU A 39 -12.37 13.32 1.07
N GLY A 40 -11.67 14.44 1.12
CA GLY A 40 -10.46 14.63 1.93
C GLY A 40 -9.15 14.09 1.34
N GLU A 41 -9.19 13.34 0.21
CA GLU A 41 -7.97 12.91 -0.49
C GLU A 41 -7.37 14.06 -1.33
N ILE A 42 -6.04 14.19 -1.30
CA ILE A 42 -5.30 15.26 -1.96
C ILE A 42 -4.31 14.65 -2.96
N HIS A 43 -4.32 15.22 -4.19
CA HIS A 43 -3.35 14.86 -5.23
C HIS A 43 -1.91 15.10 -4.77
N GLY A 44 -1.03 14.13 -4.98
CA GLY A 44 0.37 14.20 -4.59
C GLY A 44 0.65 13.87 -3.11
N ARG A 45 -0.40 13.71 -2.28
CA ARG A 45 -0.30 13.28 -0.88
C ARG A 45 -0.83 11.86 -0.68
N ASP A 46 -2.04 11.60 -1.18
CA ASP A 46 -2.70 10.32 -1.02
C ASP A 46 -2.46 9.43 -2.24
N TYR A 47 -2.68 10.00 -3.42
CA TYR A 47 -2.40 9.42 -4.74
C TYR A 47 -2.01 10.52 -5.73
N TYR A 48 -1.33 10.14 -6.82
CA TYR A 48 -1.34 10.92 -8.06
C TYR A 48 -2.60 10.55 -8.84
N PHE A 49 -3.65 11.36 -8.71
CA PHE A 49 -4.90 11.16 -9.45
C PHE A 49 -4.69 11.60 -10.90
N LEU A 50 -4.79 10.66 -11.84
CA LEU A 50 -4.56 10.87 -13.26
C LEU A 50 -5.84 10.56 -14.04
N ASP A 51 -6.03 11.23 -15.17
CA ASP A 51 -6.99 10.75 -16.16
C ASP A 51 -6.45 9.51 -16.89
N GLU A 52 -7.33 8.75 -17.55
CA GLU A 52 -7.01 7.51 -18.27
C GLU A 52 -5.90 7.74 -19.31
N LYS A 53 -6.00 8.81 -20.09
CA LYS A 53 -5.05 9.13 -21.16
C LYS A 53 -3.65 9.40 -20.61
N THR A 54 -3.57 10.17 -19.55
CA THR A 54 -2.30 10.50 -18.88
C THR A 54 -1.69 9.26 -18.23
N TYR A 55 -2.51 8.42 -17.59
CA TYR A 55 -2.04 7.15 -17.01
C TYR A 55 -1.46 6.23 -18.09
N ASP A 56 -2.20 6.00 -19.17
CA ASP A 56 -1.78 5.11 -20.25
C ASP A 56 -0.51 5.62 -20.97
N ALA A 57 -0.39 6.93 -21.17
CA ALA A 57 0.82 7.54 -21.70
C ALA A 57 2.05 7.29 -20.81
N ARG A 58 1.91 7.51 -19.48
CA ARG A 58 3.00 7.26 -18.52
C ARG A 58 3.37 5.78 -18.44
N LEU A 59 2.38 4.88 -18.48
CA LEU A 59 2.63 3.44 -18.51
C LEU A 59 3.39 3.04 -19.78
N LYS A 60 2.96 3.52 -20.94
CA LYS A 60 3.64 3.26 -22.24
C LYS A 60 5.07 3.78 -22.25
N ASN A 61 5.34 4.90 -21.62
CA ASN A 61 6.68 5.48 -21.48
C ASN A 61 7.55 4.74 -20.44
N GLY A 62 7.03 3.73 -19.74
CA GLY A 62 7.76 3.02 -18.69
C GLY A 62 7.98 3.84 -17.41
N GLU A 63 7.17 4.87 -17.20
CA GLU A 63 7.22 5.73 -16.02
C GLU A 63 6.44 5.16 -14.82
N LEU A 64 5.59 4.14 -15.04
CA LEU A 64 4.82 3.43 -14.02
C LEU A 64 5.24 1.97 -13.95
N LEU A 65 5.38 1.45 -12.74
CA LEU A 65 5.69 0.06 -12.42
C LEU A 65 4.50 -0.60 -11.72
N ALA A 66 4.47 -1.94 -11.68
CA ALA A 66 3.44 -2.75 -11.05
C ALA A 66 2.01 -2.30 -11.43
N PRO A 67 1.67 -2.21 -12.74
CA PRO A 67 0.35 -1.75 -13.16
C PRO A 67 -0.70 -2.78 -12.79
N THR A 68 -1.75 -2.34 -12.11
CA THR A 68 -2.90 -3.18 -11.73
C THR A 68 -4.21 -2.47 -12.03
N ALA A 69 -5.30 -3.24 -12.13
CA ALA A 69 -6.64 -2.71 -12.31
C ALA A 69 -7.58 -3.32 -11.26
N ILE A 70 -8.23 -2.48 -10.47
CA ILE A 70 -9.14 -2.87 -9.39
C ILE A 70 -10.42 -2.06 -9.50
N HIS A 71 -11.56 -2.74 -9.56
CA HIS A 71 -12.89 -2.10 -9.66
C HIS A 71 -12.97 -1.02 -10.76
N GLY A 72 -12.37 -1.30 -11.93
CA GLY A 72 -12.40 -0.38 -13.07
C GLY A 72 -11.41 0.79 -13.00
N ALA A 73 -10.64 0.92 -11.93
CA ALA A 73 -9.58 1.93 -11.82
C ALA A 73 -8.19 1.30 -11.96
N LYS A 74 -7.27 2.01 -12.61
CA LYS A 74 -5.88 1.60 -12.78
C LYS A 74 -5.02 2.16 -11.65
N TYR A 75 -3.98 1.41 -11.28
CA TYR A 75 -3.01 1.81 -10.26
C TYR A 75 -1.60 1.49 -10.75
N GLY A 76 -0.61 2.29 -10.32
CA GLY A 76 0.80 2.05 -10.67
C GLY A 76 1.73 2.86 -9.77
N ILE A 77 2.98 2.41 -9.69
CA ILE A 77 4.02 3.07 -8.87
C ILE A 77 4.85 3.96 -9.77
N PRO A 78 5.00 5.26 -9.50
CA PRO A 78 5.94 6.11 -10.22
C PRO A 78 7.37 5.54 -10.10
N LYS A 79 7.96 5.17 -11.22
CA LYS A 79 9.29 4.56 -11.28
C LYS A 79 10.37 5.43 -10.65
N ALA A 80 10.31 6.73 -10.87
CA ALA A 80 11.28 7.68 -10.34
C ALA A 80 11.28 7.69 -8.80
N ASP A 81 10.09 7.70 -8.18
CA ASP A 81 9.94 7.71 -6.72
C ASP A 81 10.52 6.42 -6.11
N LEU A 82 10.21 5.26 -6.70
CA LEU A 82 10.73 3.98 -6.26
C LEU A 82 12.28 3.93 -6.36
N LEU A 83 12.83 4.34 -7.51
CA LEU A 83 14.28 4.30 -7.74
C LEU A 83 15.06 5.24 -6.82
N SER A 84 14.49 6.40 -6.46
CA SER A 84 15.11 7.36 -5.55
C SER A 84 15.37 6.76 -4.16
N ILE A 85 14.56 5.77 -3.77
CA ILE A 85 14.62 5.15 -2.45
C ILE A 85 15.43 3.85 -2.46
N ILE A 86 15.28 3.02 -3.49
CA ILE A 86 16.02 1.74 -3.59
C ILE A 86 17.53 1.96 -3.58
N GLY A 87 18.02 3.04 -4.20
CA GLY A 87 19.44 3.42 -4.19
C GLY A 87 19.95 3.95 -2.84
N SER A 88 19.08 4.17 -1.85
CA SER A 88 19.48 4.67 -0.54
C SER A 88 19.70 3.54 0.46
N HIS A 89 20.89 3.50 1.07
CA HIS A 89 21.21 2.54 2.16
C HIS A 89 20.64 2.97 3.52
N THR A 90 20.20 4.22 3.66
CA THR A 90 19.77 4.81 4.94
C THR A 90 18.27 5.08 5.02
N ARG A 91 17.56 5.06 3.90
CA ARG A 91 16.11 5.30 3.85
C ARG A 91 15.35 4.00 3.64
N HIS A 92 14.17 3.94 4.23
CA HIS A 92 13.22 2.88 4.03
C HIS A 92 11.97 3.45 3.33
N ALA A 93 11.27 2.63 2.59
CA ALA A 93 10.02 3.05 1.94
C ALA A 93 8.87 2.13 2.33
N VAL A 94 7.68 2.69 2.35
CA VAL A 94 6.43 1.96 2.43
C VAL A 94 5.53 2.32 1.25
N VAL A 95 4.93 1.30 0.64
CA VAL A 95 3.95 1.46 -0.44
C VAL A 95 2.72 0.59 -0.15
N VAL A 96 1.55 1.07 -0.55
CA VAL A 96 0.28 0.32 -0.44
C VAL A 96 -0.07 -0.23 -1.82
N LEU A 97 -0.20 -1.55 -1.91
CA LEU A 97 -0.52 -2.25 -3.15
C LEU A 97 -1.64 -3.28 -2.96
N ASP A 98 -2.18 -3.73 -4.07
CA ASP A 98 -3.01 -4.94 -4.17
C ASP A 98 -2.16 -6.21 -4.23
N ASP A 99 -2.81 -7.36 -4.39
CA ASP A 99 -2.16 -8.68 -4.44
C ASP A 99 -1.12 -8.77 -5.55
N ARG A 100 -1.50 -8.35 -6.75
CA ARG A 100 -0.65 -8.46 -7.93
C ARG A 100 0.58 -7.56 -7.84
N GLY A 101 0.39 -6.30 -7.45
CA GLY A 101 1.49 -5.37 -7.26
C GLY A 101 2.41 -5.79 -6.10
N ALA A 102 1.84 -6.36 -5.03
CA ALA A 102 2.61 -6.88 -3.92
C ALA A 102 3.45 -8.10 -4.33
N GLU A 103 2.89 -9.03 -5.12
CA GLU A 103 3.61 -10.20 -5.62
C GLU A 103 4.78 -9.80 -6.53
N GLU A 104 4.56 -8.84 -7.45
CA GLU A 104 5.58 -8.32 -8.35
C GLU A 104 6.75 -7.71 -7.56
N LEU A 105 6.47 -6.84 -6.57
CA LEU A 105 7.52 -6.23 -5.76
C LEU A 105 8.17 -7.21 -4.79
N ARG A 106 7.45 -8.21 -4.31
CA ARG A 106 8.03 -9.29 -3.49
C ARG A 106 9.07 -10.08 -4.27
N ALA A 107 8.78 -10.42 -5.52
CA ALA A 107 9.73 -11.06 -6.43
C ALA A 107 10.97 -10.19 -6.67
N ALA A 108 10.84 -8.86 -6.60
CA ALA A 108 11.93 -7.88 -6.68
C ALA A 108 12.62 -7.63 -5.32
N GLY A 109 12.29 -8.37 -4.26
CA GLY A 109 12.93 -8.31 -2.96
C GLY A 109 12.32 -7.33 -1.95
N ALA A 110 11.10 -6.83 -2.18
CA ALA A 110 10.36 -6.10 -1.16
C ALA A 110 9.86 -7.03 -0.05
N TYR A 111 9.68 -6.49 1.15
CA TYR A 111 9.09 -7.21 2.28
C TYR A 111 7.60 -6.89 2.35
N VAL A 112 6.76 -7.91 2.17
CA VAL A 112 5.31 -7.75 2.11
C VAL A 112 4.69 -8.04 3.46
N ILE A 113 3.92 -7.09 3.98
CA ILE A 113 3.17 -7.20 5.23
C ILE A 113 1.67 -7.19 4.91
N GLY A 114 0.98 -8.26 5.24
CA GLY A 114 -0.45 -8.41 5.11
C GLY A 114 -1.19 -7.82 6.31
N LEU A 115 -2.14 -6.91 6.09
CA LEU A 115 -3.09 -6.48 7.11
C LEU A 115 -4.35 -7.34 7.00
N ARG A 116 -4.51 -8.30 7.93
CA ARG A 116 -5.70 -9.13 8.03
C ARG A 116 -6.75 -8.45 8.88
N LEU A 117 -8.00 -8.66 8.55
CA LEU A 117 -9.14 -8.07 9.25
C LEU A 117 -10.26 -9.11 9.32
N ASP A 118 -10.97 -9.18 10.43
CA ASP A 118 -12.22 -9.93 10.50
C ASP A 118 -13.32 -9.26 9.65
N GLU A 119 -14.25 -10.08 9.15
CA GLU A 119 -15.29 -9.60 8.22
C GLU A 119 -16.22 -8.56 8.85
N ALA A 120 -16.55 -8.70 10.14
CA ALA A 120 -17.46 -7.79 10.82
C ALA A 120 -16.84 -6.38 10.95
N THR A 121 -15.59 -6.32 11.38
CA THR A 121 -14.83 -5.05 11.48
C THR A 121 -14.62 -4.44 10.08
N ARG A 122 -14.33 -5.27 9.07
CA ARG A 122 -14.20 -4.82 7.69
C ARG A 122 -15.50 -4.19 7.19
N HIS A 123 -16.62 -4.87 7.36
CA HIS A 123 -17.93 -4.39 6.93
C HIS A 123 -18.29 -3.06 7.60
N ALA A 124 -18.12 -2.96 8.93
CA ALA A 124 -18.37 -1.74 9.69
C ALA A 124 -17.53 -0.55 9.18
N ARG A 125 -16.25 -0.79 8.86
CA ARG A 125 -15.36 0.26 8.33
C ARG A 125 -15.73 0.70 6.91
N LEU A 126 -16.21 -0.22 6.06
CA LEU A 126 -16.65 0.10 4.70
C LEU A 126 -17.96 0.90 4.72
N ILE A 127 -18.93 0.52 5.56
CA ILE A 127 -20.17 1.27 5.78
C ILE A 127 -19.84 2.72 6.18
N LYS A 128 -18.98 2.90 7.18
CA LYS A 128 -18.58 4.24 7.63
C LYS A 128 -17.97 5.09 6.51
N ARG A 129 -17.35 4.46 5.50
CA ARG A 129 -16.74 5.12 4.34
C ARG A 129 -17.67 5.24 3.13
N ARG A 130 -18.90 4.73 3.20
CA ARG A 130 -19.85 4.61 2.08
C ARG A 130 -19.27 3.85 0.88
N ASP A 131 -18.50 2.79 1.17
CA ASP A 131 -17.76 1.95 0.20
C ASP A 131 -18.24 0.47 0.29
N GLU A 132 -19.51 0.21 0.70
CA GLU A 132 -20.05 -1.14 0.97
C GLU A 132 -19.94 -2.07 -0.25
N ASP A 133 -20.07 -1.53 -1.45
CA ASP A 133 -19.97 -2.27 -2.72
C ASP A 133 -18.64 -3.05 -2.88
N ARG A 134 -17.64 -2.73 -2.07
CA ARG A 134 -16.34 -3.40 -2.09
C ARG A 134 -16.29 -4.66 -1.25
N PHE A 135 -17.28 -4.89 -0.40
CA PHE A 135 -17.27 -6.03 0.52
C PHE A 135 -17.33 -7.35 -0.24
N ASP A 136 -18.25 -7.47 -1.19
CA ASP A 136 -18.49 -8.71 -1.94
C ASP A 136 -17.56 -8.92 -3.15
N LYS A 137 -16.81 -7.88 -3.54
CA LYS A 137 -16.02 -7.88 -4.79
C LYS A 137 -14.55 -8.25 -4.60
N GLU A 138 -14.07 -8.37 -3.35
CA GLU A 138 -12.66 -8.62 -3.06
C GLU A 138 -12.41 -10.04 -2.55
N HIS A 139 -11.96 -10.92 -3.41
CA HIS A 139 -11.28 -12.15 -3.02
C HIS A 139 -9.79 -11.83 -2.82
N PHE A 140 -9.37 -11.70 -1.58
CA PHE A 140 -8.03 -11.28 -1.23
C PHE A 140 -7.17 -12.46 -0.80
N LYS A 141 -6.05 -12.70 -1.48
CA LYS A 141 -5.05 -13.70 -1.10
C LYS A 141 -3.86 -13.00 -0.44
N LEU A 142 -3.70 -13.18 0.86
CA LEU A 142 -2.51 -12.72 1.57
C LEU A 142 -1.31 -13.62 1.24
N GLN A 143 -0.53 -13.24 0.24
CA GLN A 143 0.80 -13.80 0.00
C GLN A 143 1.83 -12.80 0.53
N CYS A 144 2.27 -12.97 1.77
CA CYS A 144 3.07 -11.99 2.49
C CYS A 144 4.14 -12.67 3.36
N ASP A 145 5.15 -11.90 3.74
CA ASP A 145 6.24 -12.34 4.60
C ASP A 145 5.87 -12.27 6.08
N ALA A 146 4.93 -11.38 6.43
CA ALA A 146 4.34 -11.27 7.76
C ALA A 146 2.88 -10.83 7.69
N ILE A 147 2.11 -11.17 8.73
CA ILE A 147 0.71 -10.77 8.89
C ILE A 147 0.56 -9.96 10.18
N VAL A 148 -0.14 -8.84 10.08
CA VAL A 148 -0.57 -8.02 11.21
C VAL A 148 -2.09 -8.04 11.27
N ASP A 149 -2.64 -8.23 12.47
CA ASP A 149 -4.07 -8.13 12.71
C ASP A 149 -4.50 -6.66 12.72
N GLY A 150 -5.32 -6.29 11.75
CA GLY A 150 -5.84 -4.93 11.58
C GLY A 150 -7.13 -4.63 12.33
N SER A 151 -7.65 -5.59 13.13
CA SER A 151 -8.95 -5.46 13.83
C SER A 151 -8.89 -4.56 15.06
N GLY A 152 -7.71 -4.34 15.62
CA GLY A 152 -7.49 -3.50 16.81
C GLY A 152 -7.67 -1.99 16.58
N SER A 153 -7.37 -1.21 17.63
CA SER A 153 -7.25 0.24 17.52
C SER A 153 -6.12 0.62 16.54
N GLU A 154 -6.18 1.84 16.02
CA GLU A 154 -5.16 2.35 15.06
C GLU A 154 -3.75 2.25 15.65
N GLU A 155 -3.58 2.63 16.93
CA GLU A 155 -2.32 2.57 17.66
C GLU A 155 -1.84 1.12 17.89
N ALA A 156 -2.72 0.22 18.32
CA ALA A 156 -2.36 -1.17 18.54
C ALA A 156 -1.89 -1.86 17.25
N VAL A 157 -2.56 -1.56 16.12
CA VAL A 157 -2.15 -2.06 14.81
C VAL A 157 -0.80 -1.47 14.40
N PHE A 158 -0.57 -0.19 14.69
CA PHE A 158 0.70 0.47 14.40
C PHE A 158 1.86 -0.11 15.22
N ASP A 159 1.65 -0.36 16.51
CA ASP A 159 2.64 -1.00 17.37
C ASP A 159 3.02 -2.40 16.88
N ALA A 160 2.02 -3.20 16.51
CA ALA A 160 2.26 -4.53 15.94
C ALA A 160 3.01 -4.45 14.59
N LEU A 161 2.66 -3.48 13.74
CA LEU A 161 3.35 -3.23 12.48
C LEU A 161 4.81 -2.82 12.71
N ASN A 162 5.08 -1.92 13.65
CA ASN A 162 6.44 -1.50 14.00
C ASN A 162 7.31 -2.65 14.50
N GLN A 163 6.75 -3.58 15.28
CA GLN A 163 7.48 -4.78 15.71
C GLN A 163 7.88 -5.67 14.51
N VAL A 164 6.98 -5.86 13.54
CA VAL A 164 7.26 -6.61 12.31
C VAL A 164 8.34 -5.92 11.50
N VAL A 165 8.23 -4.61 11.29
CA VAL A 165 9.21 -3.80 10.54
C VAL A 165 10.59 -3.86 11.21
N ALA A 166 10.65 -3.66 12.53
CA ALA A 166 11.90 -3.71 13.28
C ALA A 166 12.61 -5.07 13.16
N ARG A 167 11.85 -6.16 13.26
CA ARG A 167 12.36 -7.53 13.07
C ARG A 167 12.93 -7.73 11.66
N ALA A 168 12.19 -7.35 10.63
CA ALA A 168 12.62 -7.47 9.24
C ALA A 168 13.90 -6.67 8.95
N LEU A 169 14.05 -5.49 9.55
CA LEU A 169 15.26 -4.67 9.42
C LEU A 169 16.49 -5.31 10.09
N ILE A 170 16.30 -6.02 11.19
CA ILE A 170 17.38 -6.75 11.89
C ILE A 170 17.81 -7.98 11.08
N GLU A 171 16.87 -8.76 10.60
CA GLU A 171 17.12 -10.00 9.85
C GLU A 171 17.89 -9.73 8.55
N ARG A 172 17.61 -8.63 7.87
CA ARG A 172 18.29 -8.27 6.61
C ARG A 172 19.69 -7.67 6.79
N ARG A 173 20.10 -7.36 8.02
CA ARG A 173 21.48 -6.90 8.35
C ARG A 173 22.45 -8.04 8.61
N ARG A 174 21.95 -9.26 8.70
CA ARG A 174 22.73 -10.50 8.88
C ARG A 174 23.00 -11.17 7.54
#